data_78611f2802bdbdd9f9b823840afec319
#
_entry.id   78611f2802bdbdd9f9b823840afec319
#
_cell.length_a   1.000
_cell.length_b   1.000
_cell.length_c   1.000
_cell.angle_alpha   90.00
_cell.angle_beta   90.00
_cell.angle_gamma   90.00
#
_symmetry.space_group_name_H-M   'P 1'
#
loop_
_entity.id
_entity.type
_entity.pdbx_description
1 polymer ?
#
loop_
_entity_poly.entity_id
_entity_poly.type
_entity_poly.pdbx_seq_one_letter_code
_entity_poly.pdbx_strand_id
1 'polypeptide(L)'
;SKKKYNILNDCRGLFEDEVFEIIMQERGIDDPEHFLNPTEDDLLSLDDLKNIDKAYGLVMSAVNEDKRIAVHFDTDTDGITSGAVMTRYLKNMTENPVDVYINRGKQHGLANQDIAKFYGYDLLIVVDSLDKDETQYKDLKETGVDVIVLDHHAIDPDVPYDNYCTL
;
A
#
# COMPACT_ATOMS: atom_id res chain seq x y z
N SER A 1 25.35 10.60 -12.08
CA SER A 1 25.04 10.34 -13.50
C SER A 1 24.05 11.40 -13.99
N LYS A 2 24.32 12.00 -15.15
CA LYS A 2 23.35 12.93 -15.76
C LYS A 2 22.19 12.11 -16.29
N LYS A 3 20.97 12.36 -15.77
CA LYS A 3 19.76 11.77 -16.31
C LYS A 3 19.60 12.20 -17.77
N LYS A 4 19.43 11.23 -18.68
CA LYS A 4 19.01 11.51 -20.07
C LYS A 4 17.49 11.55 -20.10
N TYR A 5 16.95 12.63 -20.65
CA TYR A 5 15.52 12.77 -20.91
C TYR A 5 15.31 12.60 -22.42
N ASN A 6 14.34 11.79 -22.79
CA ASN A 6 13.85 11.75 -24.16
C ASN A 6 12.70 12.74 -24.27
N ILE A 7 12.77 13.64 -25.24
CA ILE A 7 11.66 14.50 -25.60
C ILE A 7 10.83 13.72 -26.62
N LEU A 8 9.65 13.28 -26.22
CA LEU A 8 8.74 12.53 -27.07
C LEU A 8 8.05 13.47 -28.07
N ASN A 9 7.63 14.64 -27.59
CA ASN A 9 6.99 15.67 -28.40
C ASN A 9 7.52 17.06 -28.04
N ASP A 10 7.64 17.94 -29.06
CA ASP A 10 7.98 19.35 -28.86
C ASP A 10 6.70 20.16 -28.66
N CYS A 11 6.37 20.43 -27.42
CA CYS A 11 5.16 21.18 -27.07
C CYS A 11 5.36 22.72 -27.06
N ARG A 12 6.47 23.22 -27.55
CA ARG A 12 6.70 24.68 -27.62
C ARG A 12 5.75 25.33 -28.60
N GLY A 13 5.00 26.33 -28.12
CA GLY A 13 4.04 27.09 -28.92
C GLY A 13 2.67 26.43 -29.09
N LEU A 14 2.43 25.30 -28.39
CA LEU A 14 1.10 24.69 -28.34
C LEU A 14 0.22 25.37 -27.27
N PHE A 15 -1.09 25.35 -27.47
CA PHE A 15 -2.07 25.76 -26.49
C PHE A 15 -2.28 24.64 -25.44
N GLU A 16 -2.87 24.98 -24.29
CA GLU A 16 -3.09 24.03 -23.18
C GLU A 16 -3.86 22.79 -23.63
N ASP A 17 -4.90 22.95 -24.45
CA ASP A 17 -5.70 21.81 -24.94
C ASP A 17 -4.88 20.84 -25.81
N GLU A 18 -3.99 21.38 -26.66
CA GLU A 18 -3.12 20.57 -27.52
C GLU A 18 -2.07 19.80 -26.68
N VAL A 19 -1.55 20.42 -25.63
CA VAL A 19 -0.63 19.74 -24.67
C VAL A 19 -1.35 18.66 -23.92
N PHE A 20 -2.58 18.91 -23.51
CA PHE A 20 -3.41 17.93 -22.82
C PHE A 20 -3.66 16.69 -23.69
N GLU A 21 -4.08 16.86 -24.93
CA GLU A 21 -4.31 15.77 -25.88
C GLU A 21 -3.05 14.93 -26.09
N ILE A 22 -1.89 15.57 -26.25
CA ILE A 22 -0.60 14.86 -26.37
C ILE A 22 -0.31 14.03 -25.12
N ILE A 23 -0.54 14.58 -23.93
CA ILE A 23 -0.31 13.86 -22.68
C ILE A 23 -1.22 12.62 -22.58
N MET A 24 -2.50 12.75 -22.91
CA MET A 24 -3.45 11.65 -22.90
C MET A 24 -3.05 10.55 -23.88
N GLN A 25 -2.70 10.94 -25.10
CA GLN A 25 -2.25 10.01 -26.14
C GLN A 25 -0.96 9.27 -25.74
N GLU A 26 0.05 9.98 -25.22
CA GLU A 26 1.32 9.38 -24.79
C GLU A 26 1.15 8.44 -23.59
N ARG A 27 0.08 8.60 -22.83
CA ARG A 27 -0.31 7.71 -21.71
C ARG A 27 -1.22 6.56 -22.13
N GLY A 28 -1.63 6.50 -23.41
CA GLY A 28 -2.54 5.47 -23.92
C GLY A 28 -3.96 5.61 -23.39
N ILE A 29 -4.39 6.84 -23.09
CA ILE A 29 -5.75 7.13 -22.60
C ILE A 29 -6.61 7.45 -23.81
N ASP A 30 -7.45 6.49 -24.20
CA ASP A 30 -8.30 6.57 -25.38
C ASP A 30 -9.55 7.45 -25.15
N ASP A 31 -10.02 7.55 -23.92
CA ASP A 31 -11.16 8.38 -23.52
C ASP A 31 -10.77 9.35 -22.40
N PRO A 32 -10.22 10.52 -22.75
CA PRO A 32 -9.83 11.54 -21.78
C PRO A 32 -10.99 12.08 -20.96
N GLU A 33 -12.20 12.17 -21.51
CA GLU A 33 -13.36 12.68 -20.82
C GLU A 33 -13.77 11.72 -19.68
N HIS A 34 -13.86 10.43 -19.96
CA HIS A 34 -14.13 9.41 -18.95
C HIS A 34 -13.00 9.33 -17.91
N PHE A 35 -11.75 9.37 -18.33
CA PHE A 35 -10.61 9.36 -17.42
C PHE A 35 -10.63 10.50 -16.40
N LEU A 36 -11.09 11.69 -16.81
CA LEU A 36 -11.20 12.85 -15.91
C LEU A 36 -12.47 12.85 -15.05
N ASN A 37 -13.49 12.10 -15.47
CA ASN A 37 -14.79 12.04 -14.80
C ASN A 37 -15.15 10.57 -14.50
N PRO A 38 -14.37 9.87 -13.63
CA PRO A 38 -14.65 8.48 -13.32
C PRO A 38 -15.99 8.34 -12.60
N THR A 39 -16.61 7.20 -12.77
CA THR A 39 -17.90 6.83 -12.17
C THR A 39 -17.75 5.68 -11.18
N GLU A 40 -18.84 5.29 -10.51
CA GLU A 40 -18.82 4.12 -9.63
C GLU A 40 -18.49 2.82 -10.36
N ASP A 41 -18.77 2.75 -11.68
CA ASP A 41 -18.45 1.58 -12.50
C ASP A 41 -16.94 1.38 -12.73
N ASP A 42 -16.13 2.39 -12.45
CA ASP A 42 -14.67 2.35 -12.55
C ASP A 42 -14.01 1.79 -11.28
N LEU A 43 -14.78 1.59 -10.22
CA LEU A 43 -14.27 1.00 -8.99
C LEU A 43 -14.01 -0.50 -9.20
N LEU A 44 -12.79 -0.91 -8.85
CA LEU A 44 -12.44 -2.34 -8.85
C LEU A 44 -13.30 -3.09 -7.82
N SER A 45 -13.68 -4.31 -8.14
CA SER A 45 -14.29 -5.21 -7.18
C SER A 45 -13.28 -5.61 -6.10
N LEU A 46 -13.76 -5.82 -4.88
CA LEU A 46 -12.93 -6.42 -3.84
C LEU A 46 -12.39 -7.80 -4.24
N ASP A 47 -13.12 -8.53 -5.08
CA ASP A 47 -12.70 -9.84 -5.60
C ASP A 47 -11.49 -9.76 -6.55
N ASP A 48 -11.20 -8.57 -7.09
CA ASP A 48 -10.03 -8.31 -7.93
C ASP A 48 -8.75 -8.14 -7.12
N LEU A 49 -8.87 -7.92 -5.80
CA LEU A 49 -7.71 -7.77 -4.92
C LEU A 49 -7.09 -9.13 -4.59
N LYS A 50 -5.83 -9.29 -4.96
CA LYS A 50 -5.07 -10.50 -4.64
C LYS A 50 -5.05 -10.72 -3.11
N ASN A 51 -5.28 -11.95 -2.68
CA ASN A 51 -5.23 -12.36 -1.27
C ASN A 51 -6.27 -11.73 -0.33
N ILE A 52 -7.33 -11.08 -0.82
CA ILE A 52 -8.31 -10.40 0.03
C ILE A 52 -8.93 -11.34 1.08
N ASP A 53 -9.31 -12.56 0.70
CA ASP A 53 -9.90 -13.54 1.62
C ASP A 53 -8.94 -13.94 2.74
N LYS A 54 -7.66 -14.10 2.39
CA LYS A 54 -6.61 -14.41 3.38
C LYS A 54 -6.41 -13.26 4.36
N ALA A 55 -6.34 -12.03 3.86
CA ALA A 55 -6.21 -10.83 4.70
C ALA A 55 -7.43 -10.68 5.63
N TYR A 56 -8.63 -10.84 5.09
CA TYR A 56 -9.86 -10.79 5.87
C TYR A 56 -9.86 -11.87 6.97
N GLY A 57 -9.47 -13.10 6.63
CA GLY A 57 -9.36 -14.19 7.61
C GLY A 57 -8.39 -13.88 8.76
N LEU A 58 -7.22 -13.29 8.45
CA LEU A 58 -6.24 -12.89 9.47
C LEU A 58 -6.77 -11.79 10.39
N VAL A 59 -7.42 -10.76 9.81
CA VAL A 59 -8.04 -9.67 10.60
C VAL A 59 -9.13 -10.22 11.50
N MET A 60 -10.03 -11.05 10.96
CA MET A 60 -11.15 -11.61 11.75
C MET A 60 -10.67 -12.55 12.83
N SER A 61 -9.64 -13.37 12.57
CA SER A 61 -9.01 -14.17 13.60
C SER A 61 -8.42 -13.30 14.71
N ALA A 62 -7.69 -12.25 14.34
CA ALA A 62 -7.09 -11.34 15.31
C ALA A 62 -8.13 -10.63 16.19
N VAL A 63 -9.24 -10.20 15.60
CA VAL A 63 -10.34 -9.55 16.33
C VAL A 63 -11.07 -10.53 17.24
N ASN A 64 -11.44 -11.73 16.73
CA ASN A 64 -12.26 -12.70 17.47
C ASN A 64 -11.50 -13.42 18.59
N GLU A 65 -10.18 -13.50 18.48
CA GLU A 65 -9.31 -14.18 19.43
C GLU A 65 -8.57 -13.21 20.36
N ASP A 66 -8.99 -11.94 20.38
CA ASP A 66 -8.41 -10.87 21.19
C ASP A 66 -6.88 -10.74 21.02
N LYS A 67 -6.39 -10.92 19.81
CA LYS A 67 -4.97 -10.84 19.47
C LYS A 67 -4.45 -9.41 19.48
N ARG A 68 -3.13 -9.27 19.68
CA ARG A 68 -2.46 -7.96 19.64
C ARG A 68 -2.21 -7.54 18.20
N ILE A 69 -2.69 -6.37 17.84
CA ILE A 69 -2.59 -5.82 16.47
C ILE A 69 -1.74 -4.56 16.47
N ALA A 70 -0.81 -4.48 15.51
CA ALA A 70 -0.09 -3.26 15.19
C ALA A 70 -0.42 -2.79 13.78
N VAL A 71 -0.52 -1.47 13.58
CA VAL A 71 -0.65 -0.83 12.27
C VAL A 71 0.58 0.03 12.04
N HIS A 72 1.22 -0.15 10.88
CA HIS A 72 2.40 0.58 10.47
C HIS A 72 2.18 1.29 9.14
N PHE A 73 2.63 2.55 9.01
CA PHE A 73 2.47 3.34 7.79
C PHE A 73 3.54 4.44 7.65
N ASP A 74 3.61 5.03 6.46
CA ASP A 74 4.51 6.12 6.13
C ASP A 74 4.00 7.49 6.60
N THR A 75 4.83 8.51 6.45
CA THR A 75 4.56 9.88 6.95
C THR A 75 3.97 10.82 5.90
N ASP A 76 3.76 10.39 4.68
CA ASP A 76 3.08 11.19 3.66
C ASP A 76 1.56 11.18 3.83
N THR A 77 0.85 11.84 2.92
CA THR A 77 -0.59 12.08 3.10
C THR A 77 -1.40 10.80 3.02
N ASP A 78 -1.10 9.94 2.08
CA ASP A 78 -1.80 8.68 1.86
C ASP A 78 -1.47 7.65 2.95
N GLY A 79 -0.20 7.55 3.38
CA GLY A 79 0.18 6.74 4.53
C GLY A 79 -0.54 7.13 5.82
N ILE A 80 -0.57 8.43 6.15
CA ILE A 80 -1.27 8.92 7.35
C ILE A 80 -2.78 8.70 7.24
N THR A 81 -3.38 8.95 6.09
CA THR A 81 -4.84 8.80 5.93
C THR A 81 -5.27 7.35 5.93
N SER A 82 -4.57 6.47 5.21
CA SER A 82 -4.84 5.02 5.19
C SER A 82 -4.61 4.38 6.57
N GLY A 83 -3.51 4.75 7.25
CA GLY A 83 -3.23 4.33 8.61
C GLY A 83 -4.31 4.77 9.61
N ALA A 84 -4.81 5.99 9.49
CA ALA A 84 -5.90 6.49 10.33
C ALA A 84 -7.22 5.74 10.08
N VAL A 85 -7.57 5.48 8.82
CA VAL A 85 -8.76 4.69 8.44
C VAL A 85 -8.67 3.28 9.03
N MET A 86 -7.55 2.58 8.78
CA MET A 86 -7.34 1.23 9.27
C MET A 86 -7.38 1.15 10.80
N THR A 87 -6.66 2.03 11.47
CA THR A 87 -6.63 2.06 12.94
C THR A 87 -8.01 2.32 13.54
N ARG A 88 -8.76 3.27 12.97
CA ARG A 88 -10.12 3.58 13.43
C ARG A 88 -11.07 2.41 13.20
N TYR A 89 -10.98 1.76 12.05
CA TYR A 89 -11.78 0.59 11.74
C TYR A 89 -11.54 -0.53 12.76
N LEU A 90 -10.28 -0.90 12.98
CA LEU A 90 -9.92 -1.94 13.94
C LEU A 90 -10.38 -1.61 15.37
N LYS A 91 -10.19 -0.37 15.83
CA LYS A 91 -10.65 0.08 17.16
C LYS A 91 -12.16 0.02 17.36
N ASN A 92 -12.94 -0.01 16.28
CA ASN A 92 -14.38 -0.22 16.35
C ASN A 92 -14.77 -1.71 16.36
N MET A 93 -13.83 -2.60 16.03
CA MET A 93 -14.08 -4.04 15.95
C MET A 93 -13.55 -4.83 17.14
N THR A 94 -12.60 -4.28 17.88
CA THR A 94 -11.99 -4.96 19.04
C THR A 94 -11.84 -4.00 20.21
N GLU A 95 -11.97 -4.51 21.43
CA GLU A 95 -11.67 -3.79 22.67
C GLU A 95 -10.16 -3.80 22.99
N ASN A 96 -9.38 -4.64 22.31
CA ASN A 96 -7.95 -4.71 22.50
C ASN A 96 -7.24 -3.47 21.93
N PRO A 97 -6.14 -3.04 22.57
CA PRO A 97 -5.33 -1.96 22.05
C PRO A 97 -4.82 -2.27 20.64
N VAL A 98 -5.03 -1.32 19.73
CA VAL A 98 -4.40 -1.31 18.40
C VAL A 98 -3.28 -0.28 18.45
N ASP A 99 -2.05 -0.77 18.40
CA ASP A 99 -0.86 0.07 18.47
C ASP A 99 -0.50 0.62 17.08
N VAL A 100 0.01 1.84 17.05
CA VAL A 100 0.31 2.55 15.80
C VAL A 100 1.80 2.87 15.73
N TYR A 101 2.41 2.55 14.60
CA TYR A 101 3.80 2.84 14.29
C TYR A 101 3.89 3.64 13.00
N ILE A 102 4.65 4.74 13.04
CA ILE A 102 4.84 5.64 11.91
C ILE A 102 6.33 5.67 11.57
N ASN A 103 6.64 5.62 10.29
CA ASN A 103 8.01 5.80 9.82
C ASN A 103 8.58 7.18 10.21
N ARG A 104 9.89 7.27 10.32
CA ARG A 104 10.58 8.54 10.54
C ARG A 104 11.19 9.03 9.24
N GLY A 105 10.77 10.20 8.81
CA GLY A 105 11.28 10.82 7.57
C GLY A 105 10.79 10.09 6.31
N LYS A 106 11.60 10.10 5.26
CA LYS A 106 11.28 9.51 3.95
C LYS A 106 11.67 8.02 3.88
N GLN A 107 11.28 7.24 4.85
CA GLN A 107 11.51 5.79 4.83
C GLN A 107 10.22 5.10 4.40
N HIS A 108 10.33 4.11 3.52
CA HIS A 108 9.24 3.21 3.15
C HIS A 108 9.51 1.83 3.73
N GLY A 109 8.46 1.14 4.13
CA GLY A 109 8.52 -0.22 4.64
C GLY A 109 9.25 -0.35 5.97
N LEU A 110 9.73 -1.55 6.23
CA LEU A 110 10.43 -1.95 7.45
C LEU A 110 11.95 -2.08 7.30
N ALA A 111 12.49 -1.96 6.07
CA ALA A 111 13.86 -2.33 5.70
C ALA A 111 14.97 -1.69 6.55
N ASN A 112 14.74 -0.52 7.10
CA ASN A 112 15.73 0.18 7.92
C ASN A 112 15.26 0.39 9.36
N GLN A 113 14.36 -0.47 9.83
CA GLN A 113 13.79 -0.38 11.16
C GLN A 113 14.23 -1.53 12.05
N ASP A 114 14.22 -1.27 13.34
CA ASP A 114 14.28 -2.33 14.33
C ASP A 114 12.93 -3.06 14.36
N ILE A 115 12.85 -4.18 13.65
CA ILE A 115 11.63 -5.00 13.59
C ILE A 115 11.33 -5.72 14.92
N ALA A 116 12.31 -5.80 15.82
CA ALA A 116 12.08 -6.41 17.14
C ALA A 116 10.97 -5.70 17.95
N LYS A 117 10.67 -4.44 17.63
CA LYS A 117 9.54 -3.71 18.22
C LYS A 117 8.17 -4.36 17.91
N PHE A 118 8.09 -5.18 16.86
CA PHE A 118 6.88 -5.90 16.49
C PHE A 118 6.81 -7.32 17.06
N TYR A 119 7.87 -7.80 17.70
CA TYR A 119 7.83 -9.11 18.33
C TYR A 119 6.81 -9.13 19.48
N GLY A 120 6.01 -10.17 19.53
CA GLY A 120 4.92 -10.30 20.48
C GLY A 120 3.60 -9.64 20.07
N TYR A 121 3.52 -9.07 18.85
CA TYR A 121 2.24 -8.89 18.16
C TYR A 121 1.85 -10.19 17.48
N ASP A 122 0.55 -10.38 17.28
CA ASP A 122 0.01 -11.50 16.52
C ASP A 122 -0.22 -11.12 15.06
N LEU A 123 -0.56 -9.86 14.82
CA LEU A 123 -0.82 -9.31 13.48
C LEU A 123 -0.18 -7.93 13.32
N LEU A 124 0.60 -7.75 12.26
CA LEU A 124 1.07 -6.47 11.77
C LEU A 124 0.38 -6.14 10.45
N ILE A 125 -0.26 -4.99 10.38
CA ILE A 125 -0.85 -4.46 9.15
C ILE A 125 -0.01 -3.28 8.70
N VAL A 126 0.62 -3.40 7.53
CA VAL A 126 1.43 -2.37 6.89
C VAL A 126 0.58 -1.72 5.81
N VAL A 127 0.35 -0.43 5.87
CA VAL A 127 -0.44 0.31 4.88
C VAL A 127 0.43 1.34 4.19
N ASP A 128 0.33 1.40 2.85
CA ASP A 128 1.02 2.37 1.99
C ASP A 128 2.55 2.40 2.20
N SER A 129 3.15 1.25 2.47
CA SER A 129 4.56 1.19 2.89
C SER A 129 5.20 -0.16 2.60
N LEU A 130 5.11 -0.64 1.35
CA LEU A 130 5.71 -1.91 0.92
C LEU A 130 7.23 -1.83 0.85
N ASP A 131 7.91 -2.84 1.38
CA ASP A 131 9.34 -3.04 1.17
C ASP A 131 9.66 -3.57 -0.24
N LYS A 132 10.85 -3.25 -0.71
CA LYS A 132 11.38 -3.76 -1.99
C LYS A 132 11.79 -5.23 -1.94
N ASP A 133 11.93 -5.79 -0.76
CA ASP A 133 12.22 -7.21 -0.53
C ASP A 133 11.41 -7.75 0.65
N GLU A 134 11.40 -9.07 0.83
CA GLU A 134 10.55 -9.75 1.83
C GLU A 134 11.28 -10.06 3.14
N THR A 135 12.53 -9.68 3.28
CA THR A 135 13.37 -10.18 4.41
C THR A 135 12.71 -9.89 5.76
N GLN A 136 12.30 -8.65 6.02
CA GLN A 136 11.71 -8.26 7.28
C GLN A 136 10.37 -8.94 7.54
N TYR A 137 9.57 -9.15 6.51
CA TYR A 137 8.28 -9.84 6.62
C TYR A 137 8.46 -11.33 6.93
N LYS A 138 9.47 -11.99 6.32
CA LYS A 138 9.82 -13.38 6.63
C LYS A 138 10.30 -13.52 8.06
N ASP A 139 11.21 -12.63 8.48
CA ASP A 139 11.74 -12.64 9.85
C ASP A 139 10.61 -12.47 10.88
N LEU A 140 9.67 -11.56 10.64
CA LEU A 140 8.48 -11.39 11.50
C LEU A 140 7.64 -12.65 11.54
N LYS A 141 7.39 -13.27 10.40
CA LYS A 141 6.60 -14.50 10.34
C LYS A 141 7.27 -15.66 11.07
N GLU A 142 8.59 -15.78 11.02
CA GLU A 142 9.35 -16.78 11.78
C GLU A 142 9.22 -16.59 13.32
N THR A 143 8.96 -15.35 13.76
CA THR A 143 8.67 -15.06 15.19
C THR A 143 7.20 -15.21 15.56
N GLY A 144 6.34 -15.63 14.63
CA GLY A 144 4.92 -15.85 14.85
C GLY A 144 4.03 -14.64 14.61
N VAL A 145 4.55 -13.56 14.00
CA VAL A 145 3.78 -12.38 13.63
C VAL A 145 3.23 -12.55 12.22
N ASP A 146 1.91 -12.63 12.08
CA ASP A 146 1.29 -12.56 10.76
C ASP A 146 1.38 -11.13 10.19
N VAL A 147 1.59 -11.02 8.88
CA VAL A 147 1.75 -9.72 8.21
C VAL A 147 0.75 -9.57 7.06
N ILE A 148 0.08 -8.43 7.03
CA ILE A 148 -0.74 -7.97 5.90
C ILE A 148 -0.10 -6.69 5.37
N VAL A 149 0.06 -6.60 4.05
CA VAL A 149 0.53 -5.38 3.38
C VAL A 149 -0.57 -4.90 2.43
N LEU A 150 -1.04 -3.68 2.64
CA LEU A 150 -2.02 -2.99 1.81
C LEU A 150 -1.29 -1.85 1.12
N ASP A 151 -0.99 -2.01 -0.16
CA ASP A 151 -0.16 -1.05 -0.88
C ASP A 151 -0.59 -0.92 -2.35
N HIS A 152 -0.32 0.22 -2.95
CA HIS A 152 -0.59 0.53 -4.35
C HIS A 152 0.68 0.84 -5.15
N HIS A 153 1.85 0.78 -4.53
CA HIS A 153 3.12 0.98 -5.21
C HIS A 153 3.44 -0.15 -6.18
N ALA A 154 4.27 0.15 -7.17
CA ALA A 154 4.72 -0.85 -8.12
C ALA A 154 5.54 -1.93 -7.40
N ILE A 155 5.09 -3.18 -7.52
CA ILE A 155 5.80 -4.35 -7.00
C ILE A 155 6.88 -4.80 -7.98
N ASP A 156 7.95 -5.39 -7.45
CA ASP A 156 8.94 -6.10 -8.25
C ASP A 156 8.36 -7.47 -8.64
N PRO A 157 8.17 -7.76 -9.95
CA PRO A 157 7.60 -9.03 -10.38
C PRO A 157 8.48 -10.25 -10.04
N ASP A 158 9.75 -10.04 -9.76
CA ASP A 158 10.69 -11.10 -9.39
C ASP A 158 10.66 -11.42 -7.88
N VAL A 159 9.97 -10.60 -7.07
CA VAL A 159 9.78 -10.84 -5.63
C VAL A 159 8.45 -11.58 -5.42
N PRO A 160 8.47 -12.78 -4.84
CA PRO A 160 7.28 -13.65 -4.81
C PRO A 160 6.17 -13.21 -3.85
N TYR A 161 6.34 -12.28 -2.98
CA TYR A 161 5.33 -11.75 -2.03
C TYR A 161 4.23 -12.74 -1.54
N ASP A 162 4.52 -14.06 -1.56
CA ASP A 162 3.53 -15.11 -1.27
C ASP A 162 3.49 -15.51 0.21
N ASN A 163 4.49 -15.09 0.98
CA ASN A 163 4.63 -15.46 2.38
C ASN A 163 3.81 -14.58 3.33
N TYR A 164 3.28 -13.47 2.82
CA TYR A 164 2.42 -12.55 3.53
C TYR A 164 1.29 -12.10 2.59
N CYS A 165 0.30 -11.45 3.14
CA CYS A 165 -0.86 -11.00 2.38
C CYS A 165 -0.57 -9.62 1.80
N THR A 166 -0.39 -9.53 0.48
CA THR A 166 -0.30 -8.27 -0.26
C THR A 166 -1.56 -8.10 -1.09
N LEU A 167 -2.16 -6.94 -1.02
CA LEU A 167 -3.37 -6.56 -1.76
C LEU A 167 -3.01 -5.54 -2.83
#